data_566043ae283d0b1ea2aa9213e8300363
#
_entry.id   566043ae283d0b1ea2aa9213e8300363
#
_cell.length_a   1.000
_cell.length_b   1.000
_cell.length_c   1.000
_cell.angle_alpha   90.00
_cell.angle_beta   90.00
_cell.angle_gamma   90.00
#
_symmetry.space_group_name_H-M   'P 1'
#
loop_
_entity.id
_entity.type
_entity.pdbx_description
1 polymer ?
#
loop_
_entity_poly.entity_id
_entity_poly.type
_entity_poly.pdbx_seq_one_letter_code
_entity_poly.pdbx_strand_id
1 'polypeptide(L)'
;MIYKYLGNNTLKNIKIIHIVGPNNFDNSKKFENYKQIEFIKDMTDFYSSIDLQVSRAGGGVLEAVLINIPLLLIPYKHGTTSTHQSMNAEYLVKSKFAKLCSNYESLEYEFKKLEQLDNSLFEEFSKNNVIKIGNDFIVNKIIDEINKWVIKIFIF
;
A
#
# COMPACT_ATOMS: atom_id res chain seq x y z
N MET A 1 3.73 -15.57 0.08
CA MET A 1 2.44 -15.61 0.80
C MET A 1 1.25 -15.68 -0.16
N ILE A 2 1.13 -14.77 -1.13
CA ILE A 2 -0.06 -14.69 -2.00
C ILE A 2 -0.33 -15.99 -2.78
N TYR A 3 0.66 -16.60 -3.41
CA TYR A 3 0.47 -17.86 -4.15
C TYR A 3 0.05 -19.06 -3.28
N LYS A 4 0.47 -19.06 -1.99
CA LYS A 4 -0.01 -20.07 -1.04
C LYS A 4 -1.50 -19.86 -0.75
N TYR A 5 -1.93 -18.60 -0.62
CA TYR A 5 -3.34 -18.28 -0.41
C TYR A 5 -4.19 -18.70 -1.62
N LEU A 6 -3.77 -18.30 -2.82
CA LEU A 6 -4.47 -18.61 -4.08
C LEU A 6 -4.53 -20.10 -4.38
N GLY A 7 -3.51 -20.87 -4.00
CA GLY A 7 -3.52 -22.34 -4.16
C GLY A 7 -4.49 -23.07 -3.23
N ASN A 8 -4.87 -22.45 -2.12
CA ASN A 8 -5.73 -23.05 -1.10
C ASN A 8 -7.15 -22.47 -1.08
N ASN A 9 -7.40 -21.37 -1.77
CA ASN A 9 -8.68 -20.65 -1.70
C ASN A 9 -9.13 -20.19 -3.08
N THR A 10 -10.43 -20.16 -3.31
CA THR A 10 -11.05 -19.59 -4.51
C THR A 10 -11.49 -18.17 -4.20
N LEU A 11 -11.10 -17.21 -5.06
CA LEU A 11 -11.53 -15.83 -4.97
C LEU A 11 -12.93 -15.68 -5.57
N LYS A 12 -13.89 -15.22 -4.78
CA LYS A 12 -15.29 -14.98 -5.23
C LYS A 12 -15.63 -13.49 -5.21
N ASN A 13 -15.33 -12.83 -4.12
CA ASN A 13 -15.74 -11.46 -3.83
C ASN A 13 -14.58 -10.46 -3.93
N ILE A 14 -13.35 -10.93 -4.03
CA ILE A 14 -12.16 -10.09 -4.22
C ILE A 14 -11.47 -10.40 -5.56
N LYS A 15 -10.85 -9.36 -6.15
CA LYS A 15 -9.98 -9.49 -7.32
C LYS A 15 -8.58 -9.01 -6.93
N ILE A 16 -7.56 -9.74 -7.35
CA ILE A 16 -6.18 -9.42 -7.03
C ILE A 16 -5.41 -9.05 -8.28
N ILE A 17 -4.83 -7.85 -8.29
CA ILE A 17 -3.82 -7.42 -9.26
C ILE A 17 -2.47 -7.50 -8.56
N HIS A 18 -1.59 -8.35 -9.05
CA HIS A 18 -0.25 -8.56 -8.47
C HIS A 18 0.81 -7.94 -9.37
N ILE A 19 1.46 -6.89 -8.91
CA ILE A 19 2.61 -6.28 -9.57
C ILE A 19 3.83 -7.12 -9.22
N VAL A 20 4.27 -7.94 -10.15
CA VAL A 20 5.36 -8.90 -9.92
C VAL A 20 6.74 -8.32 -10.18
N GLY A 21 6.81 -7.18 -10.85
CA GLY A 21 8.06 -6.57 -11.30
C GLY A 21 8.59 -7.16 -12.63
N PRO A 22 9.52 -6.48 -13.29
CA PRO A 22 10.08 -6.92 -14.56
C PRO A 22 10.71 -8.31 -14.46
N ASN A 23 10.49 -9.14 -15.48
CA ASN A 23 11.01 -10.50 -15.60
C ASN A 23 10.54 -11.52 -14.52
N ASN A 24 9.53 -11.18 -13.72
CA ASN A 24 8.98 -12.07 -12.70
C ASN A 24 7.58 -12.62 -13.04
N PHE A 25 7.12 -12.38 -14.27
CA PHE A 25 5.85 -12.89 -14.74
C PHE A 25 5.90 -14.44 -14.86
N ASP A 26 4.96 -15.12 -14.22
CA ASP A 26 4.88 -16.58 -14.21
C ASP A 26 3.57 -17.08 -14.83
N ASN A 27 3.65 -17.55 -16.07
CA ASN A 27 2.50 -18.07 -16.81
C ASN A 27 1.82 -19.29 -16.17
N SER A 28 2.49 -19.99 -15.25
CA SER A 28 1.92 -21.13 -14.51
C SER A 28 0.94 -20.72 -13.42
N LYS A 29 1.00 -19.46 -12.98
CA LYS A 29 0.17 -18.90 -11.90
C LYS A 29 -1.15 -18.34 -12.45
N LYS A 30 -2.03 -19.25 -12.86
CA LYS A 30 -3.37 -18.91 -13.37
C LYS A 30 -4.42 -19.25 -12.30
N PHE A 31 -5.05 -18.22 -11.76
CA PHE A 31 -6.14 -18.35 -10.80
C PHE A 31 -7.30 -17.46 -11.23
N GLU A 32 -8.52 -17.85 -10.90
CA GLU A 32 -9.68 -17.03 -11.12
C GLU A 32 -9.61 -15.74 -10.29
N ASN A 33 -10.06 -14.62 -10.85
CA ASN A 33 -10.00 -13.29 -10.21
C ASN A 33 -8.59 -12.84 -9.77
N TYR A 34 -7.55 -13.38 -10.40
CA TYR A 34 -6.15 -13.00 -10.18
C TYR A 34 -5.47 -12.64 -11.49
N LYS A 35 -4.76 -11.51 -11.50
CA LYS A 35 -3.98 -11.03 -12.66
C LYS A 35 -2.58 -10.61 -12.23
N GLN A 36 -1.57 -11.06 -12.95
CA GLN A 36 -0.21 -10.53 -12.85
C GLN A 36 0.00 -9.39 -13.83
N ILE A 37 0.77 -8.40 -13.43
CA ILE A 37 1.31 -7.35 -14.29
C ILE A 37 2.76 -7.08 -13.89
N GLU A 38 3.62 -6.79 -14.86
CA GLU A 38 5.02 -6.52 -14.55
C GLU A 38 5.25 -5.12 -14.03
N PHE A 39 4.57 -4.13 -14.61
CA PHE A 39 4.78 -2.73 -14.33
C PHE A 39 3.50 -1.91 -14.60
N ILE A 40 3.32 -0.82 -13.87
CA ILE A 40 2.25 0.15 -14.08
C ILE A 40 2.88 1.47 -14.49
N LYS A 41 2.46 1.99 -15.64
CA LYS A 41 2.94 3.28 -16.16
C LYS A 41 2.33 4.46 -15.42
N ASP A 42 1.03 4.39 -15.19
CA ASP A 42 0.27 5.45 -14.54
C ASP A 42 -0.23 4.97 -13.18
N MET A 43 0.39 5.48 -12.13
CA MET A 43 0.03 5.14 -10.76
C MET A 43 -1.29 5.79 -10.36
N THR A 44 -1.70 6.90 -10.98
CA THR A 44 -2.96 7.58 -10.68
C THR A 44 -4.15 6.72 -11.10
N ASP A 45 -4.10 6.20 -12.34
CA ASP A 45 -5.12 5.27 -12.83
C ASP A 45 -5.16 3.98 -12.00
N PHE A 46 -3.99 3.50 -11.60
CA PHE A 46 -3.91 2.31 -10.75
C PHE A 46 -4.56 2.55 -9.40
N TYR A 47 -4.18 3.60 -8.70
CA TYR A 47 -4.74 3.89 -7.38
C TYR A 47 -6.25 4.16 -7.41
N SER A 48 -6.77 4.75 -8.50
CA SER A 48 -8.22 4.94 -8.68
C SER A 48 -8.99 3.63 -8.90
N SER A 49 -8.29 2.53 -9.22
CA SER A 49 -8.87 1.23 -9.55
C SER A 49 -8.80 0.19 -8.43
N ILE A 50 -8.20 0.52 -7.29
CA ILE A 50 -8.01 -0.41 -6.17
C ILE A 50 -8.68 0.10 -4.89
N ASP A 51 -9.19 -0.82 -4.10
CA ASP A 51 -9.81 -0.54 -2.80
C ASP A 51 -8.87 -0.82 -1.63
N LEU A 52 -7.83 -1.63 -1.84
CA LEU A 52 -6.89 -2.08 -0.81
C LEU A 52 -5.52 -2.33 -1.42
N GLN A 53 -4.46 -1.92 -0.74
CA GLN A 53 -3.10 -2.25 -1.12
C GLN A 53 -2.47 -3.23 -0.12
N VAL A 54 -1.89 -4.31 -0.65
CA VAL A 54 -1.04 -5.25 0.10
C VAL A 54 0.39 -5.06 -0.35
N SER A 55 1.27 -4.62 0.54
CA SER A 55 2.65 -4.32 0.16
C SER A 55 3.65 -4.40 1.32
N ARG A 56 4.94 -4.24 0.99
CA ARG A 56 5.96 -3.95 1.99
C ARG A 56 5.84 -2.50 2.46
N ALA A 57 6.34 -2.18 3.65
CA ALA A 57 6.36 -0.82 4.18
C ALA A 57 7.50 0.04 3.58
N GLY A 58 7.60 0.08 2.25
CA GLY A 58 8.52 0.93 1.50
C GLY A 58 7.94 2.32 1.21
N GLY A 59 8.61 3.10 0.35
CA GLY A 59 8.19 4.48 0.03
C GLY A 59 6.79 4.58 -0.58
N GLY A 60 6.40 3.66 -1.47
CA GLY A 60 5.10 3.68 -2.17
C GLY A 60 3.87 3.54 -1.25
N VAL A 61 4.04 3.17 0.01
CA VAL A 61 2.90 3.12 0.95
C VAL A 61 2.38 4.51 1.32
N LEU A 62 3.24 5.53 1.26
CA LEU A 62 2.84 6.91 1.59
C LEU A 62 1.87 7.47 0.55
N GLU A 63 2.03 7.10 -0.72
CA GLU A 63 1.11 7.49 -1.80
C GLU A 63 -0.29 6.93 -1.54
N ALA A 64 -0.40 5.64 -1.23
CA ALA A 64 -1.68 5.00 -0.91
C ALA A 64 -2.35 5.65 0.32
N VAL A 65 -1.55 5.96 1.34
CA VAL A 65 -2.05 6.62 2.55
C VAL A 65 -2.58 8.03 2.26
N LEU A 66 -1.89 8.81 1.40
CA LEU A 66 -2.32 10.16 1.00
C LEU A 66 -3.68 10.20 0.29
N ILE A 67 -4.00 9.13 -0.43
CA ILE A 67 -5.28 8.99 -1.15
C ILE A 67 -6.28 8.09 -0.42
N ASN A 68 -6.02 7.79 0.85
CA ASN A 68 -6.89 7.03 1.75
C ASN A 68 -7.15 5.57 1.31
N ILE A 69 -6.20 4.93 0.66
CA ILE A 69 -6.28 3.49 0.38
C ILE A 69 -5.80 2.72 1.61
N PRO A 70 -6.61 1.84 2.18
CA PRO A 70 -6.22 0.95 3.27
C PRO A 70 -5.02 0.08 2.92
N LEU A 71 -4.19 -0.21 3.92
CA LEU A 71 -2.96 -0.96 3.75
C LEU A 71 -2.95 -2.24 4.60
N LEU A 72 -2.62 -3.37 3.96
CA LEU A 72 -2.13 -4.56 4.64
C LEU A 72 -0.61 -4.64 4.42
N LEU A 73 0.17 -4.48 5.47
CA LEU A 73 1.62 -4.42 5.39
C LEU A 73 2.26 -5.77 5.71
N ILE A 74 3.11 -6.23 4.81
CA ILE A 74 3.94 -7.43 4.98
C ILE A 74 5.39 -6.96 5.10
N PRO A 75 5.92 -6.70 6.30
CA PRO A 75 7.26 -6.18 6.47
C PRO A 75 8.30 -7.21 6.02
N TYR A 76 9.30 -6.73 5.31
CA TYR A 76 10.41 -7.56 4.88
C TYR A 76 11.36 -7.81 6.07
N LYS A 77 11.64 -9.08 6.36
CA LYS A 77 12.40 -9.49 7.56
C LYS A 77 13.90 -9.71 7.29
N HIS A 78 14.35 -9.54 6.06
CA HIS A 78 15.73 -9.85 5.66
C HIS A 78 16.39 -8.68 4.96
N GLY A 79 17.72 -8.54 5.14
CA GLY A 79 18.53 -7.53 4.47
C GLY A 79 18.61 -6.19 5.20
N THR A 80 19.40 -5.28 4.66
CA THR A 80 19.76 -3.97 5.26
C THR A 80 18.59 -3.00 5.38
N THR A 81 17.55 -3.17 4.57
CA THR A 81 16.35 -2.31 4.57
C THR A 81 15.26 -2.78 5.53
N SER A 82 15.45 -3.92 6.21
CA SER A 82 14.43 -4.52 7.10
C SER A 82 14.07 -3.60 8.27
N THR A 83 15.05 -2.94 8.86
CA THR A 83 14.85 -2.03 10.01
C THR A 83 13.98 -0.83 9.62
N HIS A 84 14.26 -0.19 8.49
CA HIS A 84 13.47 0.95 8.01
C HIS A 84 12.03 0.55 7.66
N GLN A 85 11.86 -0.61 7.03
CA GLN A 85 10.52 -1.10 6.72
C GLN A 85 9.72 -1.47 7.97
N SER A 86 10.38 -2.03 8.99
CA SER A 86 9.72 -2.31 10.29
C SER A 86 9.29 -1.03 10.98
N MET A 87 10.16 -0.01 11.04
CA MET A 87 9.82 1.29 11.63
C MET A 87 8.67 1.99 10.90
N ASN A 88 8.68 1.97 9.55
CA ASN A 88 7.59 2.52 8.75
C ASN A 88 6.29 1.78 9.01
N ALA A 89 6.33 0.45 9.06
CA ALA A 89 5.15 -0.37 9.35
C ALA A 89 4.57 -0.07 10.74
N GLU A 90 5.43 0.00 11.77
CA GLU A 90 5.01 0.34 13.12
C GLU A 90 4.35 1.72 13.20
N TYR A 91 4.95 2.72 12.54
CA TYR A 91 4.39 4.06 12.48
C TYR A 91 3.00 4.07 11.84
N LEU A 92 2.85 3.43 10.68
CA LEU A 92 1.58 3.39 9.95
C LEU A 92 0.49 2.62 10.70
N VAL A 93 0.86 1.52 11.38
CA VAL A 93 -0.07 0.75 12.21
C VAL A 93 -0.48 1.55 13.45
N LYS A 94 0.47 2.18 14.14
CA LYS A 94 0.20 3.03 15.30
C LYS A 94 -0.69 4.22 14.95
N SER A 95 -0.50 4.78 13.77
CA SER A 95 -1.31 5.88 13.24
C SER A 95 -2.63 5.41 12.61
N LYS A 96 -2.93 4.11 12.68
CA LYS A 96 -4.14 3.47 12.13
C LYS A 96 -4.34 3.65 10.62
N PHE A 97 -3.26 3.74 9.85
CA PHE A 97 -3.29 3.77 8.39
C PHE A 97 -3.06 2.40 7.76
N ALA A 98 -2.67 1.42 8.57
CA ALA A 98 -2.33 0.09 8.09
C ALA A 98 -2.64 -0.98 9.12
N LYS A 99 -2.87 -2.21 8.66
CA LYS A 99 -2.75 -3.43 9.46
C LYS A 99 -1.49 -4.19 9.11
N LEU A 100 -0.87 -4.79 10.13
CA LEU A 100 0.33 -5.61 9.97
C LEU A 100 -0.05 -7.08 9.73
N CYS A 101 0.40 -7.63 8.61
CA CYS A 101 0.34 -9.06 8.30
C CYS A 101 1.76 -9.66 8.42
N SER A 102 2.17 -10.01 9.63
CA SER A 102 3.53 -10.47 9.91
C SER A 102 3.83 -11.91 9.46
N ASN A 103 2.78 -12.69 9.19
CA ASN A 103 2.84 -14.09 8.74
C ASN A 103 1.70 -14.41 7.76
N TYR A 104 1.70 -15.63 7.26
CA TYR A 104 0.68 -16.11 6.31
C TYR A 104 -0.72 -16.12 6.96
N GLU A 105 -0.82 -16.57 8.20
CA GLU A 105 -2.07 -16.75 8.92
C GLU A 105 -2.80 -15.41 9.12
N SER A 106 -2.06 -14.33 9.43
CA SER A 106 -2.64 -12.99 9.57
C SER A 106 -3.12 -12.43 8.22
N LEU A 107 -2.40 -12.68 7.12
CA LEU A 107 -2.85 -12.29 5.78
C LEU A 107 -4.09 -13.09 5.35
N GLU A 108 -4.08 -14.40 5.58
CA GLU A 108 -5.20 -15.28 5.28
C GLU A 108 -6.47 -14.88 6.05
N TYR A 109 -6.33 -14.50 7.32
CA TYR A 109 -7.43 -14.01 8.14
C TYR A 109 -8.10 -12.76 7.53
N GLU A 110 -7.31 -11.75 7.18
CA GLU A 110 -7.86 -10.53 6.57
C GLU A 110 -8.51 -10.82 5.19
N PHE A 111 -7.90 -11.66 4.37
CA PHE A 111 -8.47 -12.03 3.08
C PHE A 111 -9.77 -12.83 3.22
N LYS A 112 -9.88 -13.73 4.19
CA LYS A 112 -11.14 -14.45 4.47
C LYS A 112 -12.25 -13.51 4.91
N LYS A 113 -11.95 -12.49 5.71
CA LYS A 113 -12.92 -11.46 6.07
C LYS A 113 -13.42 -10.70 4.84
N LEU A 114 -12.52 -10.27 3.96
CA LEU A 114 -12.87 -9.59 2.71
C LEU A 114 -13.70 -10.47 1.79
N GLU A 115 -13.39 -11.78 1.69
CA GLU A 115 -14.20 -12.74 0.95
C GLU A 115 -15.61 -12.93 1.54
N GLN A 116 -15.80 -12.68 2.83
CA GLN A 116 -17.09 -12.69 3.52
C GLN A 116 -17.82 -11.34 3.44
N LEU A 117 -17.28 -10.37 2.66
CA LEU A 117 -17.79 -9.00 2.55
C LEU A 117 -17.80 -8.25 3.90
N ASP A 118 -16.90 -8.62 4.80
CA ASP A 118 -16.69 -7.89 6.06
C ASP A 118 -15.91 -6.60 5.77
N ASN A 119 -16.62 -5.48 5.84
CA ASN A 119 -16.09 -4.15 5.56
C ASN A 119 -15.42 -3.49 6.77
N SER A 120 -15.26 -4.20 7.91
CA SER A 120 -14.68 -3.63 9.14
C SER A 120 -13.30 -3.01 8.94
N LEU A 121 -12.50 -3.55 8.02
CA LEU A 121 -11.20 -2.98 7.64
C LEU A 121 -11.37 -1.56 7.07
N PHE A 122 -12.27 -1.40 6.10
CA PHE A 122 -12.52 -0.11 5.45
C PHE A 122 -13.14 0.91 6.41
N GLU A 123 -14.05 0.47 7.29
CA GLU A 123 -14.64 1.33 8.33
C GLU A 123 -13.61 1.82 9.34
N GLU A 124 -12.66 0.97 9.72
CA GLU A 124 -11.59 1.34 10.63
C GLU A 124 -10.70 2.43 10.02
N PHE A 125 -10.38 2.32 8.73
CA PHE A 125 -9.56 3.32 8.02
C PHE A 125 -10.32 4.61 7.73
N SER A 126 -11.58 4.55 7.35
CA SER A 126 -12.38 5.73 7.03
C SER A 126 -12.54 6.70 8.23
N LYS A 127 -12.55 6.19 9.44
CA LYS A 127 -12.64 6.98 10.68
C LYS A 127 -11.35 7.76 11.01
N ASN A 128 -10.22 7.40 10.39
CA ASN A 128 -8.90 7.94 10.74
C ASN A 128 -8.36 8.93 9.68
N ASN A 129 -9.19 9.37 8.75
CA ASN A 129 -8.85 10.20 7.60
C ASN A 129 -8.41 11.62 7.97
N VAL A 130 -7.35 11.78 8.74
CA VAL A 130 -6.67 13.06 8.87
C VAL A 130 -5.17 12.88 8.73
N ILE A 131 -4.72 12.44 7.54
CA ILE A 131 -3.41 12.92 7.12
C ILE A 131 -3.65 14.38 6.73
N LYS A 132 -3.29 15.27 7.62
CA LYS A 132 -2.97 16.62 7.20
C LYS A 132 -1.81 16.45 6.23
N ILE A 133 -2.09 16.67 4.95
CA ILE A 133 -1.05 16.68 3.92
C ILE A 133 -0.06 17.72 4.41
N GLY A 134 1.07 17.28 4.94
CA GLY A 134 2.14 18.17 5.38
C GLY A 134 2.69 19.03 4.24
N ASN A 135 2.25 18.73 3.00
CA ASN A 135 2.53 19.50 1.81
C ASN A 135 2.16 20.97 1.96
N ASP A 136 0.99 21.30 2.50
CA ASP A 136 0.60 22.70 2.67
C ASP A 136 1.51 23.41 3.69
N PHE A 137 1.86 22.74 4.78
CA PHE A 137 2.80 23.28 5.76
C PHE A 137 4.22 23.38 5.18
N ILE A 138 4.69 22.35 4.48
CA ILE A 138 6.02 22.32 3.87
C ILE A 138 6.07 23.31 2.71
N VAL A 139 5.06 23.33 1.83
CA VAL A 139 4.99 24.26 0.70
C VAL A 139 4.91 25.70 1.19
N ASN A 140 4.09 26.02 2.17
CA ASN A 140 4.02 27.35 2.75
C ASN A 140 5.36 27.76 3.39
N LYS A 141 6.00 26.84 4.12
CA LYS A 141 7.31 27.10 4.71
C LYS A 141 8.41 27.28 3.66
N ILE A 142 8.38 26.52 2.58
CA ILE A 142 9.28 26.69 1.43
C ILE A 142 8.99 28.02 0.72
N ILE A 143 7.73 28.38 0.51
CA ILE A 143 7.33 29.66 -0.10
C ILE A 143 7.78 30.83 0.78
N ASP A 144 7.61 30.75 2.09
CA ASP A 144 8.06 31.77 3.04
C ASP A 144 9.59 31.92 3.03
N GLU A 145 10.33 30.82 2.95
CA GLU A 145 11.79 30.87 2.82
C GLU A 145 12.24 31.39 1.44
N ILE A 146 11.59 30.98 0.34
CA ILE A 146 11.89 31.46 -1.01
C ILE A 146 11.58 32.96 -1.14
N ASN A 147 10.52 33.44 -0.51
CA ASN A 147 10.17 34.87 -0.53
C ASN A 147 11.19 35.77 0.21
N LYS A 148 12.02 35.19 1.07
CA LYS A 148 13.16 35.86 1.70
C LYS A 148 14.38 35.98 0.77
N TRP A 149 14.42 35.20 -0.34
CA TRP A 149 15.55 35.16 -1.28
C TRP A 149 15.10 35.63 -2.67
N VAL A 150 15.89 36.43 -3.32
CA VAL A 150 15.57 37.07 -4.62
C VAL A 150 15.62 36.09 -5.80
N ILE A 151 16.11 34.86 -5.60
CA ILE A 151 16.30 33.87 -6.67
C ILE A 151 15.27 32.76 -6.54
N LYS A 152 14.36 32.63 -7.52
CA LYS A 152 13.37 31.53 -7.61
C LYS A 152 13.93 30.40 -8.48
N ILE A 153 14.30 29.28 -7.85
CA ILE A 153 14.73 28.07 -8.55
C ILE A 153 13.70 26.98 -8.28
N PHE A 154 13.11 26.43 -9.35
CA PHE A 154 12.26 25.26 -9.28
C PHE A 154 13.05 24.07 -9.81
N ILE A 155 13.14 23.00 -9.02
CA ILE A 155 13.74 21.71 -9.41
C ILE A 155 12.63 20.65 -9.31
N PHE A 156 12.40 19.97 -10.42
CA PHE A 156 11.48 18.84 -10.50
C PHE A 156 12.25 17.53 -10.38
#